data_9ea8ab1d530b37f7d32ec5e2a37c83bc
#
_entry.id   9ea8ab1d530b37f7d32ec5e2a37c83bc
#
_cell.length_a   1.000
_cell.length_b   1.000
_cell.length_c   1.000
_cell.angle_alpha   90.00
_cell.angle_beta   90.00
_cell.angle_gamma   90.00
#
_symmetry.space_group_name_H-M   'P 1'
#
loop_
_entity.id
_entity.type
_entity.pdbx_description
1 polymer ?
#
loop_
_entity_poly.entity_id
_entity_poly.type
_entity_poly.pdbx_seq_one_letter_code
_entity_poly.pdbx_strand_id
1 'polypeptide(L)'
;MLPVLFWENSIGRSKSSDVTVDDPTVSRNHCVLLRRKDGWYVSDTDSKSGTMLNGKRTRGRAKVLIDDTITIGGTSLIGKRGEEFQQPLHSSWFFSKVSDKPAMKSWKLMLLITFFHFFMCVQAMFWNDGTNTMAPLVLFGALAAVEWGFFFISYFVIRRVNFELESLALFLTGIGVMMLIRQSERSAYVQLVAAAIGMIFFCIIIKLIEDPDKVNKLRLPAMICAVGLLGVTIVFGKITNGAANWIYIGSFSFQPSELAKIIFIFIGASSLDVLMTKKNLLEYIIFSAVCVGLLALMGDFGTALIFFVTFLLTAFMRSGDFKTIILAVAAAIFGVTFVLKFKPYVADRFSGWRHVWEHTQDNLGYQQARVLTYMASGGLFGVGIGNGFLKQVAASESDLVFGLVSEEMGVIVAFTLAVAVGAMFIYARAITTRSRSTFYSISACCAAGLFVVQLSLNVFGATDVLPLTGVTFPFVSAGGSSIMSCWGLVAFIKAADERTYSVKR
;
A
#
# COMPACT_ATOMS: atom_id res chain seq x y z
N MET A 1 1.20 -36.05 14.56
CA MET A 1 1.60 -35.48 13.27
C MET A 1 1.31 -33.99 13.30
N LEU A 2 2.28 -33.14 13.03
CA LEU A 2 2.10 -31.68 12.96
C LEU A 2 2.07 -31.28 11.48
N PRO A 3 1.00 -30.64 10.97
CA PRO A 3 0.90 -30.27 9.58
C PRO A 3 1.82 -29.07 9.27
N VAL A 4 2.53 -29.16 8.17
CA VAL A 4 3.33 -28.06 7.62
C VAL A 4 2.49 -27.38 6.54
N LEU A 5 1.90 -26.23 6.86
CA LEU A 5 0.82 -25.62 6.08
C LEU A 5 1.31 -24.48 5.16
N PHE A 6 2.39 -23.82 5.53
CA PHE A 6 2.88 -22.63 4.84
C PHE A 6 4.18 -22.92 4.07
N TRP A 7 4.54 -22.00 3.20
CA TRP A 7 5.85 -22.04 2.55
C TRP A 7 7.00 -21.73 3.53
N GLU A 8 6.68 -21.08 4.61
CA GLU A 8 7.56 -20.77 5.72
C GLU A 8 6.84 -21.12 7.01
N ASN A 9 7.40 -22.08 7.73
CA ASN A 9 6.84 -22.56 8.99
C ASN A 9 7.88 -22.37 10.08
N SER A 10 7.55 -21.56 11.05
CA SER A 10 8.36 -21.38 12.24
C SER A 10 8.22 -22.60 13.17
N ILE A 11 9.35 -23.10 13.66
CA ILE A 11 9.39 -24.23 14.59
C ILE A 11 10.05 -23.74 15.88
N GLY A 12 9.41 -23.95 17.01
CA GLY A 12 9.95 -23.51 18.29
C GLY A 12 9.03 -23.82 19.47
N ARG A 13 9.48 -23.48 20.67
CA ARG A 13 8.72 -23.66 21.90
C ARG A 13 7.63 -22.60 22.11
N SER A 14 7.65 -21.51 21.36
CA SER A 14 6.63 -20.47 21.48
C SER A 14 5.28 -20.98 20.99
N LYS A 15 4.19 -20.65 21.71
CA LYS A 15 2.80 -20.88 21.23
C LYS A 15 2.47 -20.09 19.95
N SER A 16 3.29 -19.09 19.61
CA SER A 16 3.18 -18.32 18.36
C SER A 16 3.92 -18.96 17.18
N SER A 17 4.64 -20.08 17.38
CA SER A 17 5.27 -20.82 16.29
C SER A 17 4.24 -21.67 15.55
N ASP A 18 4.39 -21.78 14.21
CA ASP A 18 3.48 -22.60 13.38
C ASP A 18 3.54 -24.08 13.77
N VAL A 19 4.73 -24.54 14.15
CA VAL A 19 4.97 -25.85 14.73
C VAL A 19 5.49 -25.67 16.15
N THR A 20 4.62 -25.83 17.14
CA THR A 20 4.99 -25.71 18.55
C THR A 20 5.55 -27.04 19.06
N VAL A 21 6.76 -27.00 19.64
CA VAL A 21 7.43 -28.15 20.26
C VAL A 21 7.56 -27.90 21.75
N ASP A 22 6.88 -28.69 22.57
CA ASP A 22 6.87 -28.56 24.01
C ASP A 22 8.11 -29.27 24.64
N ASP A 23 9.28 -28.64 24.42
CA ASP A 23 10.58 -29.10 24.94
C ASP A 23 11.33 -27.89 25.49
N PRO A 24 11.73 -27.87 26.79
CA PRO A 24 12.43 -26.76 27.40
C PRO A 24 13.82 -26.48 26.79
N THR A 25 14.42 -27.47 26.12
CA THR A 25 15.71 -27.34 25.42
C THR A 25 15.58 -26.65 24.06
N VAL A 26 14.34 -26.56 23.52
CA VAL A 26 14.03 -25.88 22.26
C VAL A 26 13.88 -24.37 22.51
N SER A 27 14.52 -23.56 21.68
CA SER A 27 14.39 -22.09 21.73
C SER A 27 12.96 -21.68 21.39
N ARG A 28 12.51 -20.48 21.85
CA ARG A 28 11.16 -19.96 21.55
C ARG A 28 10.88 -19.92 20.03
N ASN A 29 11.84 -19.40 19.27
CA ASN A 29 11.93 -19.50 17.81
C ASN A 29 13.24 -20.26 17.54
N HIS A 30 13.18 -21.49 17.07
CA HIS A 30 14.36 -22.35 16.96
C HIS A 30 14.87 -22.44 15.54
N CYS A 31 14.01 -22.80 14.61
CA CYS A 31 14.33 -22.88 13.19
C CYS A 31 13.09 -22.57 12.35
N VAL A 32 13.30 -22.40 11.05
CA VAL A 32 12.24 -22.21 10.06
C VAL A 32 12.37 -23.29 8.99
N LEU A 33 11.27 -23.95 8.65
CA LEU A 33 11.18 -24.85 7.53
C LEU A 33 10.62 -24.08 6.33
N LEU A 34 11.39 -24.03 5.25
CA LEU A 34 11.15 -23.20 4.07
C LEU A 34 10.87 -24.06 2.85
N ARG A 35 9.74 -23.86 2.16
CA ARG A 35 9.49 -24.45 0.84
C ARG A 35 10.01 -23.52 -0.25
N ARG A 36 10.81 -24.08 -1.18
CA ARG A 36 11.32 -23.38 -2.39
C ARG A 36 10.93 -24.17 -3.64
N LYS A 37 11.24 -23.62 -4.83
CA LYS A 37 10.92 -24.27 -6.11
C LYS A 37 11.55 -25.65 -6.27
N ASP A 38 12.71 -25.85 -5.69
CA ASP A 38 13.54 -27.05 -5.77
C ASP A 38 13.49 -27.96 -4.54
N GLY A 39 12.60 -27.66 -3.55
CA GLY A 39 12.38 -28.51 -2.38
C GLY A 39 12.24 -27.76 -1.06
N TRP A 40 12.35 -28.52 0.02
CA TRP A 40 12.29 -27.99 1.37
C TRP A 40 13.68 -27.71 1.93
N TYR A 41 13.75 -26.69 2.77
CA TYR A 41 14.99 -26.26 3.45
C TYR A 41 14.70 -25.98 4.91
N VAL A 42 15.64 -26.33 5.79
CA VAL A 42 15.63 -25.90 7.18
C VAL A 42 16.71 -24.85 7.40
N SER A 43 16.39 -23.83 8.20
CA SER A 43 17.34 -22.80 8.58
C SER A 43 17.22 -22.51 10.07
N ASP A 44 18.34 -22.54 10.77
CA ASP A 44 18.42 -22.17 12.18
C ASP A 44 18.16 -20.66 12.37
N THR A 45 17.46 -20.28 13.44
CA THR A 45 17.13 -18.88 13.75
C THR A 45 17.97 -18.33 14.92
N ASP A 46 19.23 -18.68 14.96
CA ASP A 46 20.15 -18.34 16.06
C ASP A 46 19.70 -18.97 17.39
N SER A 47 19.34 -20.26 17.31
CA SER A 47 18.88 -21.02 18.46
C SER A 47 20.01 -21.35 19.43
N LYS A 48 19.69 -21.55 20.71
CA LYS A 48 20.70 -21.83 21.76
C LYS A 48 21.43 -23.15 21.53
N SER A 49 20.73 -24.21 21.15
CA SER A 49 21.30 -25.55 20.91
C SER A 49 21.72 -25.79 19.47
N GLY A 50 21.28 -24.93 18.53
CA GLY A 50 21.47 -25.12 17.09
C GLY A 50 20.53 -26.18 16.51
N THR A 51 20.34 -26.14 15.20
CA THR A 51 19.53 -27.10 14.45
C THR A 51 20.45 -28.10 13.77
N MET A 52 20.16 -29.40 13.89
CA MET A 52 20.88 -30.47 13.22
C MET A 52 20.02 -31.13 12.17
N LEU A 53 20.60 -31.47 11.04
CA LEU A 53 19.98 -32.27 9.98
C LEU A 53 20.78 -33.56 9.84
N ASN A 54 20.13 -34.69 10.08
CA ASN A 54 20.77 -36.02 10.08
C ASN A 54 22.07 -36.08 10.95
N GLY A 55 22.01 -35.45 12.14
CA GLY A 55 23.13 -35.40 13.08
C GLY A 55 24.22 -34.37 12.76
N LYS A 56 24.14 -33.64 11.64
CA LYS A 56 25.08 -32.59 11.28
C LYS A 56 24.49 -31.21 11.56
N ARG A 57 25.25 -30.35 12.25
CA ARG A 57 24.79 -28.98 12.53
C ARG A 57 24.64 -28.18 11.25
N THR A 58 23.47 -27.55 11.07
CA THR A 58 23.21 -26.71 9.89
C THR A 58 23.95 -25.39 10.00
N ARG A 59 24.61 -25.00 8.91
CA ARG A 59 25.22 -23.67 8.74
C ARG A 59 24.45 -22.97 7.63
N GLY A 60 23.54 -22.07 8.00
CA GLY A 60 22.64 -21.43 7.04
C GLY A 60 21.47 -22.35 6.62
N ARG A 61 21.08 -22.30 5.34
CA ARG A 61 19.98 -23.12 4.80
C ARG A 61 20.47 -24.49 4.39
N ALA A 62 19.88 -25.55 4.94
CA ALA A 62 20.15 -26.94 4.56
C ALA A 62 18.93 -27.55 3.87
N LYS A 63 19.13 -28.21 2.72
CA LYS A 63 18.06 -28.88 1.98
C LYS A 63 17.59 -30.10 2.75
N VAL A 64 16.27 -30.25 2.91
CA VAL A 64 15.63 -31.34 3.64
C VAL A 64 14.93 -32.26 2.64
N LEU A 65 15.21 -33.54 2.71
CA LEU A 65 14.55 -34.59 1.95
C LEU A 65 13.46 -35.24 2.80
N ILE A 66 12.60 -36.03 2.15
CA ILE A 66 11.62 -36.87 2.83
C ILE A 66 12.42 -37.89 3.67
N ASP A 67 11.95 -38.14 4.89
CA ASP A 67 12.58 -39.03 5.89
C ASP A 67 13.87 -38.46 6.56
N ASP A 68 14.35 -37.29 6.16
CA ASP A 68 15.41 -36.62 6.91
C ASP A 68 14.96 -36.27 8.34
N THR A 69 15.91 -36.42 9.27
CA THR A 69 15.70 -36.12 10.68
C THR A 69 16.24 -34.73 11.02
N ILE A 70 15.34 -33.82 11.43
CA ILE A 70 15.69 -32.49 11.94
C ILE A 70 15.70 -32.57 13.47
N THR A 71 16.85 -32.37 14.08
CA THR A 71 16.98 -32.37 15.55
C THR A 71 17.12 -30.95 16.07
N ILE A 72 16.25 -30.57 17.00
CA ILE A 72 16.18 -29.26 17.67
C ILE A 72 16.13 -29.48 19.17
N GLY A 73 17.18 -29.07 19.89
CA GLY A 73 17.31 -29.37 21.31
C GLY A 73 17.29 -30.89 21.55
N GLY A 74 16.43 -31.37 22.43
CA GLY A 74 16.21 -32.80 22.71
C GLY A 74 15.21 -33.48 21.79
N THR A 75 14.56 -32.75 20.89
CA THR A 75 13.47 -33.27 20.05
C THR A 75 13.92 -33.50 18.61
N SER A 76 13.56 -34.66 18.05
CA SER A 76 13.78 -35.01 16.65
C SER A 76 12.48 -35.02 15.87
N LEU A 77 12.46 -34.33 14.73
CA LEU A 77 11.33 -34.22 13.82
C LEU A 77 11.68 -34.95 12.50
N ILE A 78 10.78 -35.78 12.01
CA ILE A 78 10.94 -36.51 10.74
C ILE A 78 9.87 -36.03 9.78
N GLY A 79 10.28 -35.56 8.59
CA GLY A 79 9.38 -35.14 7.53
C GLY A 79 8.78 -36.34 6.81
N LYS A 80 7.46 -36.54 6.88
CA LYS A 80 6.75 -37.54 6.10
C LYS A 80 5.83 -36.87 5.08
N ARG A 81 5.65 -37.54 3.92
CA ARG A 81 4.65 -37.11 2.94
C ARG A 81 3.27 -37.38 3.53
N GLY A 82 2.51 -36.32 3.82
CA GLY A 82 1.13 -36.40 4.29
C GLY A 82 0.14 -36.37 3.12
N GLU A 83 -1.09 -36.81 3.37
CA GLU A 83 -2.23 -36.54 2.49
C GLU A 83 -2.52 -35.03 2.48
N GLU A 84 -3.11 -34.48 1.39
CA GLU A 84 -3.47 -33.07 1.30
C GLU A 84 -4.41 -32.68 2.45
N PHE A 85 -3.88 -31.94 3.41
CA PHE A 85 -4.63 -31.49 4.57
C PHE A 85 -5.45 -30.26 4.20
N GLN A 86 -6.77 -30.39 4.11
CA GLN A 86 -7.66 -29.24 4.02
C GLN A 86 -7.74 -28.57 5.39
N GLN A 87 -7.21 -27.36 5.50
CA GLN A 87 -7.32 -26.58 6.73
C GLN A 87 -8.77 -26.36 7.14
N PRO A 88 -9.16 -26.71 8.39
CA PRO A 88 -10.42 -26.21 8.94
C PRO A 88 -10.27 -24.68 9.12
N LEU A 89 -11.00 -23.94 8.31
CA LEU A 89 -11.10 -22.49 8.42
C LEU A 89 -11.74 -22.13 9.76
N HIS A 90 -10.99 -21.48 10.64
CA HIS A 90 -11.57 -20.81 11.80
C HIS A 90 -12.53 -19.74 11.28
N SER A 91 -13.81 -20.03 11.32
CA SER A 91 -14.88 -19.06 11.03
C SER A 91 -14.98 -18.09 12.22
N SER A 92 -14.35 -16.92 12.11
CA SER A 92 -14.79 -15.81 12.95
C SER A 92 -16.13 -15.31 12.40
N TRP A 93 -17.05 -14.94 13.30
CA TRP A 93 -18.43 -14.56 13.00
C TRP A 93 -18.57 -13.39 11.99
N PHE A 94 -17.51 -12.60 11.78
CA PHE A 94 -17.47 -11.46 10.87
C PHE A 94 -16.97 -11.78 9.45
N PHE A 95 -16.38 -12.94 9.20
CA PHE A 95 -15.76 -13.27 7.91
C PHE A 95 -16.11 -14.71 7.55
N SER A 96 -17.23 -14.88 6.84
CA SER A 96 -17.54 -16.11 6.13
C SER A 96 -16.41 -16.45 5.15
N LYS A 97 -16.15 -17.75 4.99
CA LYS A 97 -15.19 -18.34 4.07
C LYS A 97 -14.92 -17.46 2.84
N VAL A 98 -13.67 -16.96 2.69
CA VAL A 98 -13.25 -16.46 1.39
C VAL A 98 -13.41 -17.62 0.40
N SER A 99 -14.42 -17.53 -0.44
CA SER A 99 -14.72 -18.57 -1.43
C SER A 99 -13.54 -18.65 -2.41
N ASP A 100 -13.13 -19.84 -2.79
CA ASP A 100 -12.13 -20.03 -3.85
C ASP A 100 -12.65 -19.58 -5.21
N LYS A 101 -13.96 -19.37 -5.31
CA LYS A 101 -14.61 -18.82 -6.50
C LYS A 101 -14.92 -17.34 -6.29
N PRO A 102 -14.66 -16.47 -7.27
CA PRO A 102 -15.03 -15.07 -7.18
C PRO A 102 -16.55 -14.94 -7.04
N ALA A 103 -17.00 -14.02 -6.18
CA ALA A 103 -18.43 -13.77 -5.93
C ALA A 103 -19.17 -13.36 -7.21
N MET A 104 -18.47 -12.68 -8.12
CA MET A 104 -18.98 -12.26 -9.43
C MET A 104 -17.92 -12.56 -10.51
N LYS A 105 -18.36 -12.91 -11.72
CA LYS A 105 -17.45 -13.09 -12.86
C LYS A 105 -16.75 -11.77 -13.16
N SER A 106 -15.42 -11.79 -13.31
CA SER A 106 -14.58 -10.60 -13.47
C SER A 106 -15.03 -9.66 -14.58
N TRP A 107 -15.50 -10.20 -15.73
CA TRP A 107 -15.99 -9.37 -16.85
C TRP A 107 -17.28 -8.60 -16.50
N LYS A 108 -18.13 -9.12 -15.58
CA LYS A 108 -19.33 -8.39 -15.13
C LYS A 108 -18.96 -7.20 -14.25
N LEU A 109 -17.92 -7.33 -13.41
CA LEU A 109 -17.37 -6.22 -12.64
C LEU A 109 -16.82 -5.14 -13.59
N MET A 110 -16.07 -5.55 -14.62
CA MET A 110 -15.56 -4.62 -15.63
C MET A 110 -16.66 -3.86 -16.34
N LEU A 111 -17.75 -4.55 -16.75
CA LEU A 111 -18.90 -3.89 -17.35
C LEU A 111 -19.55 -2.86 -16.41
N LEU A 112 -19.69 -3.19 -15.13
CA LEU A 112 -20.26 -2.28 -14.14
C LEU A 112 -19.41 -1.02 -13.98
N ILE A 113 -18.08 -1.16 -13.90
CA ILE A 113 -17.12 -0.06 -13.82
C ILE A 113 -17.19 0.81 -15.08
N THR A 114 -17.14 0.18 -16.25
CA THR A 114 -17.23 0.88 -17.54
C THR A 114 -18.54 1.66 -17.66
N PHE A 115 -19.66 1.07 -17.22
CA PHE A 115 -20.96 1.74 -17.19
C PHE A 115 -20.96 2.96 -16.26
N PHE A 116 -20.35 2.84 -15.08
CA PHE A 116 -20.24 3.96 -14.15
C PHE A 116 -19.38 5.11 -14.73
N HIS A 117 -18.23 4.80 -15.32
CA HIS A 117 -17.38 5.80 -15.98
C HIS A 117 -18.08 6.41 -17.22
N PHE A 118 -18.88 5.63 -17.95
CA PHE A 118 -19.72 6.16 -19.03
C PHE A 118 -20.76 7.16 -18.51
N PHE A 119 -21.39 6.86 -17.38
CA PHE A 119 -22.32 7.80 -16.75
C PHE A 119 -21.62 9.12 -16.35
N MET A 120 -20.40 9.05 -15.79
CA MET A 120 -19.58 10.23 -15.53
C MET A 120 -19.23 11.00 -16.80
N CYS A 121 -18.91 10.30 -17.89
CA CYS A 121 -18.67 10.91 -19.19
C CYS A 121 -19.91 11.69 -19.69
N VAL A 122 -21.07 11.06 -19.65
CA VAL A 122 -22.34 11.70 -20.04
C VAL A 122 -22.58 12.95 -19.19
N GLN A 123 -22.41 12.85 -17.86
CA GLN A 123 -22.58 13.99 -16.96
C GLN A 123 -21.59 15.14 -17.30
N ALA A 124 -20.33 14.81 -17.60
CA ALA A 124 -19.34 15.80 -18.01
C ALA A 124 -19.65 16.44 -19.37
N MET A 125 -20.32 15.75 -20.30
CA MET A 125 -20.70 16.30 -21.60
C MET A 125 -21.83 17.36 -21.52
N PHE A 126 -22.69 17.27 -20.52
CA PHE A 126 -23.77 18.27 -20.31
C PHE A 126 -23.28 19.60 -19.74
N TRP A 127 -22.00 19.72 -19.39
CA TRP A 127 -21.39 20.98 -19.01
C TRP A 127 -21.27 21.92 -20.23
N ASN A 128 -21.91 23.08 -20.16
CA ASN A 128 -21.97 24.02 -21.28
C ASN A 128 -21.21 25.33 -20.97
N ASP A 129 -19.88 25.25 -20.92
CA ASP A 129 -18.97 26.39 -20.71
C ASP A 129 -18.29 26.87 -22.00
N GLY A 130 -18.77 26.44 -23.17
CA GLY A 130 -18.16 26.73 -24.46
C GLY A 130 -16.88 25.92 -24.78
N THR A 131 -16.50 24.98 -23.93
CA THR A 131 -15.37 24.07 -24.16
C THR A 131 -15.75 22.89 -25.08
N ASN A 132 -14.75 22.12 -25.50
CA ASN A 132 -14.94 20.95 -26.37
C ASN A 132 -15.85 19.90 -25.69
N THR A 133 -17.08 19.76 -26.18
CA THR A 133 -18.06 18.81 -25.66
C THR A 133 -17.71 17.36 -25.94
N MET A 134 -16.82 17.09 -26.91
CA MET A 134 -16.38 15.74 -27.27
C MET A 134 -15.18 15.25 -26.43
N ALA A 135 -14.46 16.13 -25.74
CA ALA A 135 -13.30 15.77 -24.95
C ALA A 135 -13.59 14.68 -23.89
N PRO A 136 -14.70 14.74 -23.11
CA PRO A 136 -15.04 13.68 -22.16
C PRO A 136 -15.25 12.32 -22.82
N LEU A 137 -15.86 12.29 -24.03
CA LEU A 137 -16.10 11.04 -24.75
C LEU A 137 -14.82 10.40 -25.27
N VAL A 138 -13.89 11.21 -25.78
CA VAL A 138 -12.56 10.73 -26.23
C VAL A 138 -11.75 10.21 -25.06
N LEU A 139 -11.76 10.92 -23.93
CA LEU A 139 -11.09 10.48 -22.71
C LEU A 139 -11.70 9.18 -22.18
N PHE A 140 -13.01 9.07 -22.12
CA PHE A 140 -13.69 7.84 -21.71
C PHE A 140 -13.33 6.66 -22.61
N GLY A 141 -13.31 6.85 -23.93
CA GLY A 141 -12.88 5.81 -24.88
C GLY A 141 -11.45 5.35 -24.64
N ALA A 142 -10.53 6.29 -24.37
CA ALA A 142 -9.15 5.98 -24.04
C ALA A 142 -9.03 5.27 -22.68
N LEU A 143 -9.77 5.72 -21.65
CA LEU A 143 -9.82 5.08 -20.34
C LEU A 143 -10.34 3.63 -20.45
N ALA A 144 -11.47 3.44 -21.12
CA ALA A 144 -12.03 2.11 -21.34
C ALA A 144 -11.07 1.18 -22.09
N ALA A 145 -10.35 1.70 -23.11
CA ALA A 145 -9.33 0.93 -23.84
C ALA A 145 -8.20 0.48 -22.90
N VAL A 146 -7.71 1.36 -22.02
CA VAL A 146 -6.67 1.03 -21.02
C VAL A 146 -7.17 -0.01 -20.02
N GLU A 147 -8.38 0.18 -19.47
CA GLU A 147 -8.99 -0.73 -18.46
C GLU A 147 -9.23 -2.12 -19.02
N TRP A 148 -9.88 -2.22 -20.19
CA TRP A 148 -10.12 -3.50 -20.85
C TRP A 148 -8.84 -4.13 -21.39
N GLY A 149 -7.89 -3.33 -21.89
CA GLY A 149 -6.56 -3.80 -22.25
C GLY A 149 -5.84 -4.47 -21.08
N PHE A 150 -5.84 -3.82 -19.92
CA PHE A 150 -5.26 -4.37 -18.69
C PHE A 150 -5.99 -5.64 -18.23
N PHE A 151 -7.33 -5.65 -18.31
CA PHE A 151 -8.13 -6.84 -18.01
C PHE A 151 -7.76 -8.03 -18.92
N PHE A 152 -7.68 -7.83 -20.23
CA PHE A 152 -7.32 -8.89 -21.16
C PHE A 152 -5.88 -9.37 -20.97
N ILE A 153 -4.92 -8.47 -20.75
CA ILE A 153 -3.54 -8.83 -20.45
C ILE A 153 -3.48 -9.65 -19.16
N SER A 154 -4.18 -9.23 -18.13
CA SER A 154 -4.23 -9.96 -16.86
C SER A 154 -4.89 -11.34 -17.00
N TYR A 155 -5.95 -11.45 -17.76
CA TYR A 155 -6.71 -12.69 -17.95
C TYR A 155 -5.97 -13.69 -18.86
N PHE A 156 -5.49 -13.26 -20.04
CA PHE A 156 -4.92 -14.15 -21.04
C PHE A 156 -3.41 -14.35 -20.91
N VAL A 157 -2.66 -13.31 -20.56
CA VAL A 157 -1.18 -13.34 -20.50
C VAL A 157 -0.71 -13.73 -19.11
N ILE A 158 -1.21 -13.07 -18.08
CA ILE A 158 -0.82 -13.33 -16.69
C ILE A 158 -1.61 -14.50 -16.12
N ARG A 159 -2.71 -14.90 -16.77
CA ARG A 159 -3.62 -16.00 -16.38
C ARG A 159 -4.15 -15.84 -14.96
N ARG A 160 -4.69 -14.65 -14.64
CA ARG A 160 -5.29 -14.33 -13.35
C ARG A 160 -6.78 -14.66 -13.35
N VAL A 161 -7.21 -15.49 -12.41
CA VAL A 161 -8.62 -15.87 -12.26
C VAL A 161 -9.41 -14.86 -11.43
N ASN A 162 -8.75 -14.21 -10.48
CA ASN A 162 -9.34 -13.29 -9.54
C ASN A 162 -8.97 -11.85 -9.90
N PHE A 163 -9.96 -10.97 -10.04
CA PHE A 163 -9.78 -9.58 -10.50
C PHE A 163 -10.51 -8.56 -9.60
N GLU A 164 -10.88 -8.96 -8.38
CA GLU A 164 -11.67 -8.13 -7.45
C GLU A 164 -10.88 -6.90 -6.99
N LEU A 165 -9.61 -7.09 -6.60
CA LEU A 165 -8.75 -6.03 -6.12
C LEU A 165 -8.45 -5.01 -7.23
N GLU A 166 -8.10 -5.50 -8.42
CA GLU A 166 -7.81 -4.67 -9.59
C GLU A 166 -9.06 -3.89 -10.01
N SER A 167 -10.25 -4.49 -9.90
CA SER A 167 -11.51 -3.80 -10.19
C SER A 167 -11.76 -2.60 -9.28
N LEU A 168 -11.47 -2.71 -7.98
CA LEU A 168 -11.56 -1.58 -7.04
C LEU A 168 -10.54 -0.48 -7.41
N ALA A 169 -9.31 -0.87 -7.75
CA ALA A 169 -8.27 0.09 -8.15
C ALA A 169 -8.64 0.80 -9.47
N LEU A 170 -9.19 0.08 -10.47
CA LEU A 170 -9.67 0.66 -11.72
C LEU A 170 -10.84 1.62 -11.50
N PHE A 171 -11.81 1.24 -10.67
CA PHE A 171 -12.94 2.10 -10.31
C PHE A 171 -12.46 3.43 -9.73
N LEU A 172 -11.55 3.41 -8.76
CA LEU A 172 -11.00 4.62 -8.15
C LEU A 172 -10.18 5.44 -9.17
N THR A 173 -9.33 4.77 -9.95
CA THR A 173 -8.49 5.39 -11.00
C THR A 173 -9.33 6.11 -12.04
N GLY A 174 -10.39 5.47 -12.53
CA GLY A 174 -11.26 6.04 -13.56
C GLY A 174 -12.02 7.26 -13.06
N ILE A 175 -12.48 7.26 -11.80
CA ILE A 175 -13.09 8.45 -11.20
C ILE A 175 -12.09 9.59 -11.15
N GLY A 176 -10.85 9.35 -10.67
CA GLY A 176 -9.80 10.38 -10.62
C GLY A 176 -9.51 10.97 -12.01
N VAL A 177 -9.41 10.12 -13.05
CA VAL A 177 -9.18 10.57 -14.43
C VAL A 177 -10.36 11.38 -14.98
N MET A 178 -11.58 10.88 -14.78
CA MET A 178 -12.80 11.55 -15.31
C MET A 178 -13.11 12.88 -14.61
N MET A 179 -12.76 13.03 -13.33
CA MET A 179 -12.93 14.30 -12.62
C MET A 179 -12.02 15.41 -13.17
N LEU A 180 -10.85 15.06 -13.70
CA LEU A 180 -9.88 16.02 -14.20
C LEU A 180 -10.27 16.64 -15.55
N ILE A 181 -11.14 16.01 -16.34
CA ILE A 181 -11.42 16.43 -17.73
C ILE A 181 -11.94 17.88 -17.81
N ARG A 182 -12.70 18.32 -16.82
CA ARG A 182 -13.32 19.64 -16.77
C ARG A 182 -12.47 20.68 -15.99
N GLN A 183 -11.36 20.24 -15.43
CA GLN A 183 -10.37 21.11 -14.82
C GLN A 183 -9.24 21.40 -15.80
N SER A 184 -8.69 20.34 -16.41
CA SER A 184 -7.61 20.42 -17.38
C SER A 184 -7.59 19.14 -18.23
N GLU A 185 -7.93 19.26 -19.51
CA GLU A 185 -7.86 18.14 -20.46
C GLU A 185 -6.45 17.52 -20.46
N ARG A 186 -5.40 18.36 -20.44
CA ARG A 186 -4.02 17.89 -20.41
C ARG A 186 -3.72 17.06 -19.16
N SER A 187 -4.17 17.51 -17.99
CA SER A 187 -3.96 16.80 -16.72
C SER A 187 -4.68 15.45 -16.72
N ALA A 188 -5.88 15.37 -17.29
CA ALA A 188 -6.63 14.12 -17.41
C ALA A 188 -5.90 13.09 -18.27
N TYR A 189 -5.36 13.47 -19.43
CA TYR A 189 -4.58 12.56 -20.28
C TYR A 189 -3.24 12.17 -19.63
N VAL A 190 -2.55 13.10 -18.99
CA VAL A 190 -1.30 12.79 -18.23
C VAL A 190 -1.59 11.79 -17.11
N GLN A 191 -2.69 11.97 -16.39
CA GLN A 191 -3.12 11.04 -15.33
C GLN A 191 -3.45 9.64 -15.89
N LEU A 192 -4.13 9.56 -17.04
CA LEU A 192 -4.44 8.30 -17.72
C LEU A 192 -3.17 7.56 -18.17
N VAL A 193 -2.20 8.28 -18.75
CA VAL A 193 -0.91 7.71 -19.15
C VAL A 193 -0.14 7.22 -17.92
N ALA A 194 -0.12 8.00 -16.84
CA ALA A 194 0.52 7.62 -15.59
C ALA A 194 -0.14 6.36 -14.98
N ALA A 195 -1.47 6.24 -15.05
CA ALA A 195 -2.19 5.05 -14.63
C ALA A 195 -1.80 3.82 -15.45
N ALA A 196 -1.72 3.96 -16.78
CA ALA A 196 -1.27 2.88 -17.67
C ALA A 196 0.17 2.43 -17.35
N ILE A 197 1.09 3.38 -17.12
CA ILE A 197 2.46 3.08 -16.66
C ILE A 197 2.42 2.38 -15.30
N GLY A 198 1.58 2.83 -14.38
CA GLY A 198 1.37 2.20 -13.07
C GLY A 198 0.91 0.74 -13.17
N MET A 199 -0.01 0.44 -14.10
CA MET A 199 -0.47 -0.94 -14.37
C MET A 199 0.66 -1.82 -14.93
N ILE A 200 1.53 -1.27 -15.78
CA ILE A 200 2.74 -1.97 -16.24
C ILE A 200 3.67 -2.22 -15.04
N PHE A 201 3.85 -1.23 -14.19
CA PHE A 201 4.68 -1.34 -13.00
C PHE A 201 4.14 -2.40 -12.02
N PHE A 202 2.81 -2.47 -11.83
CA PHE A 202 2.14 -3.55 -11.13
C PHE A 202 2.54 -4.93 -11.66
N CYS A 203 2.50 -5.13 -12.98
CA CYS A 203 2.88 -6.40 -13.59
C CYS A 203 4.37 -6.74 -13.35
N ILE A 204 5.25 -5.74 -13.43
CA ILE A 204 6.68 -5.90 -13.20
C ILE A 204 6.95 -6.30 -11.75
N ILE A 205 6.35 -5.59 -10.78
CA ILE A 205 6.54 -5.88 -9.35
C ILE A 205 6.07 -7.29 -9.02
N ILE A 206 4.88 -7.71 -9.47
CA ILE A 206 4.39 -9.08 -9.21
C ILE A 206 5.39 -10.13 -9.71
N LYS A 207 5.95 -9.92 -10.90
CA LYS A 207 6.91 -10.87 -11.47
C LYS A 207 8.24 -10.86 -10.72
N LEU A 208 8.66 -9.70 -10.24
CA LEU A 208 9.89 -9.52 -9.48
C LEU A 208 9.83 -10.20 -8.11
N ILE A 209 8.69 -10.07 -7.40
CA ILE A 209 8.51 -10.63 -6.07
C ILE A 209 7.98 -12.07 -6.07
N GLU A 210 7.77 -12.69 -7.23
CA GLU A 210 7.33 -14.10 -7.35
C GLU A 210 8.32 -15.07 -6.71
N ASP A 211 9.60 -14.71 -6.66
CA ASP A 211 10.68 -15.54 -6.17
C ASP A 211 11.33 -14.93 -4.91
N PRO A 212 11.11 -15.51 -3.71
CA PRO A 212 11.67 -15.00 -2.48
C PRO A 212 13.21 -14.94 -2.44
N ASP A 213 13.90 -15.78 -3.20
CA ASP A 213 15.37 -15.73 -3.25
C ASP A 213 15.89 -14.50 -4.02
N LYS A 214 15.12 -14.04 -5.02
CA LYS A 214 15.40 -12.77 -5.71
C LYS A 214 15.13 -11.58 -4.80
N VAL A 215 14.07 -11.64 -4.00
CA VAL A 215 13.72 -10.60 -3.02
C VAL A 215 14.90 -10.31 -2.09
N ASN A 216 15.51 -11.37 -1.54
CA ASN A 216 16.66 -11.21 -0.65
C ASN A 216 17.90 -10.60 -1.32
N LYS A 217 18.17 -10.97 -2.59
CA LYS A 217 19.29 -10.39 -3.36
C LYS A 217 19.07 -8.92 -3.70
N LEU A 218 17.81 -8.51 -3.89
CA LEU A 218 17.45 -7.14 -4.26
C LEU A 218 17.35 -6.19 -3.05
N ARG A 219 17.37 -6.70 -1.83
CA ARG A 219 17.22 -5.90 -0.61
C ARG A 219 18.22 -4.75 -0.51
N LEU A 220 19.53 -5.06 -0.58
CA LEU A 220 20.58 -4.03 -0.45
C LEU A 220 20.54 -3.01 -1.60
N PRO A 221 20.49 -3.40 -2.88
CA PRO A 221 20.29 -2.46 -3.98
C PRO A 221 19.04 -1.58 -3.82
N ALA A 222 17.93 -2.14 -3.33
CA ALA A 222 16.71 -1.39 -3.08
C ALA A 222 16.88 -0.36 -1.96
N MET A 223 17.59 -0.69 -0.86
CA MET A 223 17.92 0.27 0.19
C MET A 223 18.70 1.46 -0.35
N ILE A 224 19.74 1.21 -1.13
CA ILE A 224 20.58 2.25 -1.75
C ILE A 224 19.71 3.10 -2.71
N CYS A 225 18.85 2.46 -3.50
CA CYS A 225 17.94 3.15 -4.42
C CYS A 225 16.97 4.08 -3.68
N ALA A 226 16.33 3.62 -2.60
CA ALA A 226 15.40 4.43 -1.83
C ALA A 226 16.08 5.66 -1.22
N VAL A 227 17.23 5.47 -0.56
CA VAL A 227 18.00 6.59 0.02
C VAL A 227 18.50 7.52 -1.08
N GLY A 228 18.96 6.97 -2.22
CA GLY A 228 19.39 7.74 -3.39
C GLY A 228 18.27 8.59 -3.97
N LEU A 229 17.06 8.04 -4.15
CA LEU A 229 15.88 8.78 -4.61
C LEU A 229 15.55 9.97 -3.69
N LEU A 230 15.56 9.76 -2.37
CA LEU A 230 15.32 10.84 -1.40
C LEU A 230 16.48 11.84 -1.41
N GLY A 231 17.74 11.38 -1.50
CA GLY A 231 18.91 12.23 -1.57
C GLY A 231 18.94 13.13 -2.82
N VAL A 232 18.60 12.58 -3.98
CA VAL A 232 18.46 13.33 -5.24
C VAL A 232 17.38 14.40 -5.10
N THR A 233 16.29 14.10 -4.39
CA THR A 233 15.22 15.08 -4.16
C THR A 233 15.70 16.27 -3.32
N ILE A 234 16.58 16.07 -2.33
CA ILE A 234 17.15 17.16 -1.54
C ILE A 234 17.98 18.11 -2.42
N VAL A 235 18.74 17.55 -3.37
CA VAL A 235 19.65 18.31 -4.23
C VAL A 235 18.92 19.04 -5.36
N PHE A 236 17.98 18.36 -6.02
CA PHE A 236 17.30 18.83 -7.24
C PHE A 236 15.85 19.25 -7.03
N GLY A 237 15.30 19.00 -5.83
CA GLY A 237 13.90 19.32 -5.53
C GLY A 237 13.65 20.83 -5.51
N LYS A 238 12.55 21.25 -6.13
CA LYS A 238 12.08 22.63 -6.06
C LYS A 238 11.26 22.84 -4.79
N ILE A 239 11.58 23.90 -4.06
CA ILE A 239 10.80 24.26 -2.87
C ILE A 239 9.45 24.82 -3.31
N THR A 240 8.39 24.13 -2.90
CA THR A 240 7.00 24.51 -3.15
C THR A 240 6.24 24.39 -1.83
N ASN A 241 5.59 25.47 -1.38
CA ASN A 241 4.85 25.51 -0.10
C ASN A 241 5.67 25.05 1.12
N GLY A 242 6.97 25.37 1.15
CA GLY A 242 7.88 25.04 2.26
C GLY A 242 8.49 23.63 2.22
N ALA A 243 8.18 22.80 1.23
CA ALA A 243 8.74 21.48 1.04
C ALA A 243 9.47 21.36 -0.32
N ALA A 244 10.63 20.70 -0.32
CA ALA A 244 11.42 20.44 -1.52
C ALA A 244 11.22 18.97 -1.95
N ASN A 245 10.03 18.62 -2.45
CA ASN A 245 9.63 17.24 -2.71
C ASN A 245 9.32 16.94 -4.18
N TRP A 246 9.33 17.94 -5.07
CA TRP A 246 9.05 17.79 -6.48
C TRP A 246 10.28 18.05 -7.34
N ILE A 247 10.55 17.12 -8.27
CA ILE A 247 11.55 17.31 -9.34
C ILE A 247 10.80 17.60 -10.63
N TYR A 248 11.18 18.67 -11.32
CA TYR A 248 10.60 19.07 -12.60
C TYR A 248 11.56 18.73 -13.73
N ILE A 249 11.09 17.96 -14.70
CA ILE A 249 11.83 17.58 -15.91
C ILE A 249 11.03 18.11 -17.12
N GLY A 250 11.36 19.31 -17.58
CA GLY A 250 10.55 20.00 -18.57
C GLY A 250 9.15 20.30 -18.04
N SER A 251 8.11 19.79 -18.69
CA SER A 251 6.71 19.96 -18.29
C SER A 251 6.18 18.86 -17.37
N PHE A 252 7.01 17.88 -17.01
CA PHE A 252 6.62 16.78 -16.12
C PHE A 252 7.11 17.04 -14.70
N SER A 253 6.25 16.82 -13.73
CA SER A 253 6.60 16.83 -12.30
C SER A 253 6.60 15.40 -11.76
N PHE A 254 7.61 15.07 -10.99
CA PHE A 254 7.80 13.76 -10.40
C PHE A 254 8.19 13.89 -8.93
N GLN A 255 7.55 13.11 -8.07
CA GLN A 255 7.84 13.05 -6.64
C GLN A 255 8.54 11.72 -6.32
N PRO A 256 9.87 11.70 -6.12
CA PRO A 256 10.61 10.45 -5.91
C PRO A 256 10.22 9.70 -4.64
N SER A 257 9.74 10.39 -3.60
CA SER A 257 9.25 9.78 -2.36
C SER A 257 8.04 8.85 -2.60
N GLU A 258 7.27 9.04 -3.68
CA GLU A 258 6.19 8.15 -4.07
C GLU A 258 6.72 6.75 -4.45
N LEU A 259 7.80 6.67 -5.22
CA LEU A 259 8.45 5.39 -5.51
C LEU A 259 9.20 4.84 -4.30
N ALA A 260 9.81 5.72 -3.49
CA ALA A 260 10.49 5.31 -2.28
C ALA A 260 9.55 4.60 -1.29
N LYS A 261 8.25 4.94 -1.24
CA LYS A 261 7.24 4.21 -0.43
C LYS A 261 7.14 2.73 -0.79
N ILE A 262 7.11 2.42 -2.08
CA ILE A 262 7.03 1.02 -2.57
C ILE A 262 8.28 0.25 -2.12
N ILE A 263 9.44 0.87 -2.33
CA ILE A 263 10.73 0.28 -1.94
C ILE A 263 10.82 0.13 -0.41
N PHE A 264 10.29 1.08 0.35
CA PHE A 264 10.28 1.03 1.81
C PHE A 264 9.49 -0.16 2.35
N ILE A 265 8.29 -0.44 1.80
CA ILE A 265 7.50 -1.62 2.15
C ILE A 265 8.23 -2.90 1.74
N PHE A 266 8.82 -2.94 0.54
CA PHE A 266 9.61 -4.08 0.07
C PHE A 266 10.77 -4.39 1.02
N ILE A 267 11.52 -3.39 1.45
CA ILE A 267 12.65 -3.55 2.38
C ILE A 267 12.14 -3.99 3.75
N GLY A 268 11.09 -3.35 4.28
CA GLY A 268 10.49 -3.71 5.56
C GLY A 268 10.07 -5.18 5.60
N ALA A 269 9.30 -5.62 4.61
CA ALA A 269 8.86 -7.00 4.51
C ALA A 269 10.04 -7.97 4.32
N SER A 270 11.01 -7.66 3.44
CA SER A 270 12.16 -8.53 3.17
C SER A 270 13.15 -8.61 4.33
N SER A 271 13.33 -7.51 5.08
CA SER A 271 14.27 -7.47 6.22
C SER A 271 13.80 -8.31 7.39
N LEU A 272 12.49 -8.47 7.53
CA LEU A 272 11.87 -9.18 8.63
C LEU A 272 11.49 -10.61 8.29
N ASP A 273 11.48 -10.97 7.01
CA ASP A 273 11.18 -12.30 6.51
C ASP A 273 12.35 -13.28 6.73
N VAL A 274 13.57 -12.82 6.50
CA VAL A 274 14.77 -13.66 6.63
C VAL A 274 15.32 -13.60 8.04
N LEU A 275 15.03 -14.66 8.81
CA LEU A 275 15.63 -14.93 10.10
C LEU A 275 15.65 -13.71 11.04
N MET A 276 14.88 -13.76 12.11
CA MET A 276 14.84 -12.73 13.16
C MET A 276 16.20 -12.53 13.86
N THR A 277 17.23 -12.16 13.10
CA THR A 277 18.48 -11.75 13.70
C THR A 277 18.35 -10.31 14.19
N LYS A 278 18.88 -10.02 15.38
CA LYS A 278 18.95 -8.64 15.91
C LYS A 278 19.58 -7.67 14.91
N LYS A 279 20.49 -8.16 14.07
CA LYS A 279 21.16 -7.40 13.02
C LYS A 279 20.18 -6.88 11.96
N ASN A 280 19.30 -7.73 11.41
CA ASN A 280 18.36 -7.35 10.35
C ASN A 280 17.32 -6.33 10.85
N LEU A 281 16.89 -6.46 12.11
CA LEU A 281 15.99 -5.49 12.73
C LEU A 281 16.68 -4.12 12.89
N LEU A 282 17.92 -4.10 13.38
CA LEU A 282 18.69 -2.87 13.55
C LEU A 282 18.92 -2.17 12.20
N GLU A 283 19.28 -2.92 11.15
CA GLU A 283 19.43 -2.38 9.78
C GLU A 283 18.15 -1.72 9.29
N TYR A 284 16.99 -2.34 9.54
CA TYR A 284 15.69 -1.78 9.15
C TYR A 284 15.34 -0.51 9.95
N ILE A 285 15.63 -0.50 11.26
CA ILE A 285 15.41 0.68 12.10
C ILE A 285 16.29 1.86 11.61
N ILE A 286 17.58 1.61 11.36
CA ILE A 286 18.50 2.64 10.86
C ILE A 286 18.04 3.15 9.49
N PHE A 287 17.71 2.25 8.57
CA PHE A 287 17.20 2.62 7.25
C PHE A 287 15.92 3.48 7.35
N SER A 288 14.99 3.09 8.21
CA SER A 288 13.73 3.83 8.42
C SER A 288 13.99 5.21 9.02
N ALA A 289 14.90 5.31 10.00
CA ALA A 289 15.28 6.58 10.60
C ALA A 289 15.96 7.51 9.57
N VAL A 290 16.81 6.98 8.69
CA VAL A 290 17.44 7.75 7.60
C VAL A 290 16.37 8.26 6.63
N CYS A 291 15.43 7.40 6.18
CA CYS A 291 14.37 7.82 5.25
C CYS A 291 13.47 8.92 5.86
N VAL A 292 13.01 8.73 7.10
CA VAL A 292 12.17 9.71 7.80
C VAL A 292 12.95 11.02 8.05
N GLY A 293 14.24 10.92 8.40
CA GLY A 293 15.11 12.08 8.58
C GLY A 293 15.31 12.89 7.29
N LEU A 294 15.55 12.22 6.15
CA LEU A 294 15.65 12.88 4.85
C LEU A 294 14.35 13.60 4.47
N LEU A 295 13.18 12.96 4.67
CA LEU A 295 11.88 13.55 4.42
C LEU A 295 11.62 14.77 5.33
N ALA A 296 12.01 14.71 6.60
CA ALA A 296 11.92 15.83 7.52
C ALA A 296 12.84 17.01 7.11
N LEU A 297 14.04 16.69 6.61
CA LEU A 297 14.96 17.73 6.06
C LEU A 297 14.36 18.42 4.83
N MET A 298 13.69 17.66 3.95
CA MET A 298 12.97 18.20 2.79
C MET A 298 11.73 19.02 3.16
N GLY A 299 11.28 18.94 4.42
CA GLY A 299 10.05 19.58 4.87
C GLY A 299 8.77 18.80 4.48
N ASP A 300 8.87 17.58 3.97
CA ASP A 300 7.73 16.74 3.60
C ASP A 300 7.27 15.89 4.80
N PHE A 301 6.62 16.57 5.76
CA PHE A 301 6.16 15.91 7.00
C PHE A 301 4.96 14.98 6.78
N GLY A 302 4.13 15.25 5.75
CA GLY A 302 3.03 14.35 5.39
C GLY A 302 3.55 13.00 4.96
N THR A 303 4.51 12.97 4.05
CA THR A 303 5.15 11.72 3.61
C THR A 303 6.00 11.10 4.72
N ALA A 304 6.70 11.89 5.54
CA ALA A 304 7.44 11.39 6.70
C ALA A 304 6.54 10.64 7.69
N LEU A 305 5.34 11.17 7.95
CA LEU A 305 4.33 10.50 8.78
C LEU A 305 3.88 9.15 8.18
N ILE A 306 3.68 9.11 6.87
CA ILE A 306 3.32 7.86 6.16
C ILE A 306 4.43 6.81 6.31
N PHE A 307 5.70 7.19 6.12
CA PHE A 307 6.85 6.29 6.32
C PHE A 307 6.94 5.80 7.77
N PHE A 308 6.73 6.69 8.72
CA PHE A 308 6.76 6.35 10.13
C PHE A 308 5.64 5.38 10.50
N VAL A 309 4.40 5.62 10.06
CA VAL A 309 3.27 4.69 10.32
C VAL A 309 3.51 3.35 9.63
N THR A 310 4.07 3.35 8.42
CA THR A 310 4.43 2.11 7.71
C THR A 310 5.50 1.33 8.48
N PHE A 311 6.50 2.02 9.05
CA PHE A 311 7.50 1.41 9.95
C PHE A 311 6.81 0.79 11.18
N LEU A 312 5.89 1.50 11.83
CA LEU A 312 5.16 0.97 12.99
C LEU A 312 4.34 -0.27 12.64
N LEU A 313 3.61 -0.24 11.51
CA LEU A 313 2.83 -1.39 11.04
C LEU A 313 3.74 -2.60 10.79
N THR A 314 4.86 -2.40 10.11
CA THR A 314 5.83 -3.46 9.82
C THR A 314 6.43 -4.04 11.12
N ALA A 315 6.87 -3.17 12.02
CA ALA A 315 7.46 -3.56 13.30
C ALA A 315 6.44 -4.30 14.19
N PHE A 316 5.19 -3.85 14.23
CA PHE A 316 4.12 -4.49 14.98
C PHE A 316 3.75 -5.86 14.44
N MET A 317 3.55 -5.96 13.13
CA MET A 317 3.21 -7.24 12.51
C MET A 317 4.26 -8.31 12.76
N ARG A 318 5.48 -7.90 13.01
CA ARG A 318 6.58 -8.82 13.28
C ARG A 318 6.81 -9.12 14.75
N SER A 319 6.80 -8.08 15.60
CA SER A 319 7.10 -8.25 17.03
C SER A 319 5.89 -8.73 17.84
N GLY A 320 4.68 -8.35 17.44
CA GLY A 320 3.47 -8.50 18.28
C GLY A 320 3.56 -7.77 19.63
N ASP A 321 4.61 -6.96 19.84
CA ASP A 321 4.89 -6.30 21.11
C ASP A 321 4.47 -4.84 21.09
N PHE A 322 3.43 -4.51 21.85
CA PHE A 322 2.95 -3.14 22.03
C PHE A 322 3.96 -2.20 22.68
N LYS A 323 4.94 -2.71 23.46
CA LYS A 323 5.97 -1.86 24.08
C LYS A 323 6.83 -1.17 23.05
N THR A 324 7.17 -1.88 21.96
CA THR A 324 7.93 -1.31 20.83
C THR A 324 7.15 -0.17 20.16
N ILE A 325 5.83 -0.32 20.02
CA ILE A 325 4.97 0.73 19.47
C ILE A 325 4.94 1.94 20.38
N ILE A 326 4.71 1.73 21.69
CA ILE A 326 4.65 2.81 22.68
C ILE A 326 5.96 3.60 22.68
N LEU A 327 7.11 2.93 22.66
CA LEU A 327 8.42 3.59 22.61
C LEU A 327 8.59 4.39 21.31
N ALA A 328 8.23 3.83 20.17
CA ALA A 328 8.34 4.50 18.89
C ALA A 328 7.39 5.71 18.78
N VAL A 329 6.16 5.59 19.28
CA VAL A 329 5.19 6.71 19.35
C VAL A 329 5.70 7.81 20.28
N ALA A 330 6.26 7.46 21.45
CA ALA A 330 6.87 8.43 22.35
C ALA A 330 8.03 9.19 21.68
N ALA A 331 8.89 8.48 20.94
CA ALA A 331 9.97 9.09 20.16
C ALA A 331 9.43 10.01 19.05
N ALA A 332 8.32 9.63 18.39
CA ALA A 332 7.68 10.45 17.38
C ALA A 332 7.07 11.75 17.98
N ILE A 333 6.40 11.65 19.12
CA ILE A 333 5.86 12.82 19.83
C ILE A 333 6.98 13.81 20.15
N PHE A 334 8.10 13.30 20.66
CA PHE A 334 9.29 14.12 20.90
C PHE A 334 9.81 14.77 19.61
N GLY A 335 9.91 14.01 18.51
CA GLY A 335 10.32 14.52 17.20
C GLY A 335 9.36 15.60 16.66
N VAL A 336 8.05 15.40 16.77
CA VAL A 336 7.03 16.39 16.38
C VAL A 336 7.18 17.66 17.20
N THR A 337 7.35 17.55 18.52
CA THR A 337 7.55 18.73 19.41
C THR A 337 8.78 19.52 18.99
N PHE A 338 9.87 18.82 18.64
CA PHE A 338 11.08 19.45 18.11
C PHE A 338 10.82 20.19 16.78
N VAL A 339 10.13 19.52 15.84
CA VAL A 339 9.79 20.11 14.53
C VAL A 339 8.92 21.36 14.68
N LEU A 340 7.89 21.32 15.52
CA LEU A 340 7.00 22.46 15.78
C LEU A 340 7.77 23.67 16.32
N LYS A 341 8.83 23.45 17.09
CA LYS A 341 9.67 24.53 17.64
C LYS A 341 10.59 25.18 16.58
N PHE A 342 11.05 24.40 15.58
CA PHE A 342 12.06 24.87 14.62
C PHE A 342 11.54 25.12 13.20
N LYS A 343 10.31 24.72 12.88
CA LYS A 343 9.70 24.89 11.54
C LYS A 343 8.37 25.67 11.65
N PRO A 344 8.40 27.01 11.53
CA PRO A 344 7.21 27.86 11.72
C PRO A 344 6.02 27.46 10.85
N TYR A 345 6.24 27.12 9.57
CA TYR A 345 5.14 26.76 8.66
C TYR A 345 4.36 25.50 9.08
N VAL A 346 4.97 24.61 9.87
CA VAL A 346 4.26 23.45 10.46
C VAL A 346 3.42 23.91 11.64
N ALA A 347 3.96 24.80 12.47
CA ALA A 347 3.22 25.40 13.58
C ALA A 347 1.99 26.18 13.08
N ASP A 348 2.13 26.92 11.96
CA ASP A 348 1.03 27.66 11.32
C ASP A 348 -0.13 26.74 10.92
N ARG A 349 0.15 25.54 10.34
CA ARG A 349 -0.90 24.55 10.03
C ARG A 349 -1.65 24.05 11.26
N PHE A 350 -0.97 23.93 12.40
CA PHE A 350 -1.62 23.57 13.66
C PHE A 350 -2.40 24.72 14.28
N SER A 351 -1.97 26.00 14.10
CA SER A 351 -2.69 27.16 14.60
C SER A 351 -4.02 27.40 13.88
N GLY A 352 -4.07 27.13 12.56
CA GLY A 352 -5.31 27.22 11.79
C GLY A 352 -6.27 26.05 11.98
N TRP A 353 -5.81 24.91 12.51
CA TRP A 353 -6.62 23.72 12.70
C TRP A 353 -7.76 23.96 13.71
N ARG A 354 -8.98 23.59 13.32
CA ARG A 354 -10.25 23.83 14.04
C ARG A 354 -10.65 25.32 14.21
N HIS A 355 -9.85 26.23 13.63
CA HIS A 355 -10.14 27.67 13.59
C HIS A 355 -10.34 28.19 12.16
N VAL A 356 -10.67 27.27 11.22
CA VAL A 356 -10.76 27.60 9.78
C VAL A 356 -11.75 28.71 9.46
N TRP A 357 -12.81 28.86 10.26
CA TRP A 357 -13.81 29.91 10.08
C TRP A 357 -13.32 31.32 10.51
N GLU A 358 -12.32 31.36 11.36
CA GLU A 358 -11.68 32.64 11.77
C GLU A 358 -10.62 33.09 10.73
N HIS A 359 -10.13 32.12 9.91
CA HIS A 359 -9.08 32.27 8.91
C HIS A 359 -9.57 32.02 7.47
N THR A 360 -10.81 32.42 7.17
CA THR A 360 -11.43 32.17 5.83
C THR A 360 -10.79 32.94 4.69
N GLN A 361 -9.99 33.99 4.96
CA GLN A 361 -9.28 34.79 3.97
C GLN A 361 -7.77 34.61 4.03
N ASP A 362 -7.26 33.95 5.08
CA ASP A 362 -5.84 33.73 5.30
C ASP A 362 -5.46 32.29 4.85
N ASN A 363 -4.19 32.10 4.48
CA ASN A 363 -3.68 30.78 4.06
C ASN A 363 -3.79 29.69 5.14
N LEU A 364 -4.12 30.05 6.39
CA LEU A 364 -4.21 29.12 7.52
C LEU A 364 -5.48 28.27 7.50
N GLY A 365 -6.60 28.81 6.99
CA GLY A 365 -7.91 28.11 6.99
C GLY A 365 -8.67 28.19 5.66
N TYR A 366 -8.22 29.01 4.71
CA TYR A 366 -8.93 29.27 3.45
C TYR A 366 -9.32 28.00 2.70
N GLN A 367 -8.40 27.05 2.51
CA GLN A 367 -8.66 25.84 1.74
C GLN A 367 -9.73 24.97 2.41
N GLN A 368 -9.59 24.67 3.70
CA GLN A 368 -10.56 23.84 4.43
C GLN A 368 -11.93 24.50 4.54
N ALA A 369 -11.98 25.81 4.83
CA ALA A 369 -13.25 26.54 4.88
C ALA A 369 -14.00 26.47 3.54
N ARG A 370 -13.28 26.59 2.41
CA ARG A 370 -13.87 26.45 1.08
C ARG A 370 -14.33 25.01 0.82
N VAL A 371 -13.55 24.00 1.20
CA VAL A 371 -13.95 22.59 1.08
C VAL A 371 -15.27 22.35 1.82
N LEU A 372 -15.34 22.73 3.10
CA LEU A 372 -16.55 22.52 3.90
C LEU A 372 -17.77 23.24 3.31
N THR A 373 -17.60 24.49 2.85
CA THR A 373 -18.65 25.27 2.21
C THR A 373 -19.18 24.59 0.93
N TYR A 374 -18.26 24.18 0.05
CA TYR A 374 -18.62 23.63 -1.25
C TYR A 374 -19.09 22.17 -1.16
N MET A 375 -18.58 21.39 -0.23
CA MET A 375 -19.16 20.07 0.08
C MET A 375 -20.62 20.20 0.53
N ALA A 376 -20.94 21.19 1.35
CA ALA A 376 -22.31 21.46 1.78
C ALA A 376 -23.22 21.85 0.59
N SER A 377 -22.70 22.64 -0.38
CA SER A 377 -23.44 23.01 -1.59
C SER A 377 -23.70 21.81 -2.52
N GLY A 378 -22.77 20.84 -2.58
CA GLY A 378 -22.93 19.61 -3.38
C GLY A 378 -24.01 18.68 -2.85
N GLY A 379 -24.27 18.68 -1.55
CA GLY A 379 -25.27 17.83 -0.92
C GLY A 379 -25.03 16.34 -1.15
N LEU A 380 -26.12 15.56 -1.29
CA LEU A 380 -26.04 14.11 -1.45
C LEU A 380 -25.64 13.67 -2.87
N PHE A 381 -26.08 14.40 -3.91
CA PHE A 381 -25.98 13.98 -5.31
C PHE A 381 -25.03 14.82 -6.16
N GLY A 382 -24.49 15.89 -5.61
CA GLY A 382 -23.55 16.79 -6.29
C GLY A 382 -24.22 17.82 -7.23
N VAL A 383 -23.43 18.82 -7.62
CA VAL A 383 -23.86 19.86 -8.57
C VAL A 383 -23.59 19.49 -10.04
N GLY A 384 -22.95 18.35 -10.27
CA GLY A 384 -22.51 17.87 -11.59
C GLY A 384 -21.03 18.15 -11.87
N ILE A 385 -20.40 17.25 -12.65
CA ILE A 385 -18.97 17.31 -12.98
C ILE A 385 -18.67 18.61 -13.73
N GLY A 386 -17.72 19.39 -13.21
CA GLY A 386 -17.30 20.68 -13.75
C GLY A 386 -18.14 21.88 -13.28
N ASN A 387 -19.30 21.68 -12.64
CA ASN A 387 -20.15 22.76 -12.11
C ASN A 387 -19.70 23.26 -10.73
N GLY A 388 -18.75 22.57 -10.09
CA GLY A 388 -18.24 22.91 -8.78
C GLY A 388 -17.37 24.19 -8.81
N PHE A 389 -17.33 24.90 -7.69
CA PHE A 389 -16.48 26.07 -7.47
C PHE A 389 -15.15 25.73 -6.80
N LEU A 390 -15.07 24.59 -6.13
CA LEU A 390 -13.84 24.16 -5.45
C LEU A 390 -12.65 24.01 -6.40
N LYS A 391 -12.90 23.75 -7.68
CA LYS A 391 -11.87 23.72 -8.73
C LYS A 391 -11.02 25.00 -8.83
N GLN A 392 -11.52 26.15 -8.33
CA GLN A 392 -10.79 27.41 -8.30
C GLN A 392 -9.82 27.52 -7.13
N VAL A 393 -9.92 26.61 -6.16
CA VAL A 393 -9.03 26.57 -4.99
C VAL A 393 -7.79 25.76 -5.34
N ALA A 394 -6.62 26.28 -4.95
CA ALA A 394 -5.35 25.61 -5.20
C ALA A 394 -5.33 24.21 -4.58
N ALA A 395 -4.77 23.25 -5.30
CA ALA A 395 -4.66 21.82 -4.93
C ALA A 395 -6.03 21.10 -4.72
N SER A 396 -7.11 21.63 -5.31
CA SER A 396 -8.43 20.98 -5.26
C SER A 396 -8.43 19.58 -5.87
N GLU A 397 -7.65 19.38 -6.93
CA GLU A 397 -7.52 18.10 -7.65
C GLU A 397 -6.58 17.09 -6.98
N SER A 398 -5.76 17.52 -6.02
CA SER A 398 -4.79 16.67 -5.32
C SER A 398 -5.15 16.48 -3.85
N ASP A 399 -4.91 17.50 -3.04
CA ASP A 399 -5.00 17.43 -1.58
C ASP A 399 -6.43 17.53 -1.07
N LEU A 400 -7.32 18.18 -1.85
CA LEU A 400 -8.71 18.44 -1.50
C LEU A 400 -9.70 17.66 -2.38
N VAL A 401 -9.22 16.63 -3.08
CA VAL A 401 -10.03 15.89 -4.06
C VAL A 401 -11.28 15.24 -3.46
N PHE A 402 -11.26 14.86 -2.18
CA PHE A 402 -12.44 14.36 -1.49
C PHE A 402 -13.56 15.41 -1.46
N GLY A 403 -13.18 16.67 -1.18
CA GLY A 403 -14.12 17.80 -1.22
C GLY A 403 -14.65 18.06 -2.64
N LEU A 404 -13.77 18.00 -3.64
CA LEU A 404 -14.13 18.20 -5.04
C LEU A 404 -15.14 17.15 -5.52
N VAL A 405 -14.89 15.86 -5.23
CA VAL A 405 -15.83 14.79 -5.54
C VAL A 405 -17.14 14.95 -4.77
N SER A 406 -17.07 15.38 -3.51
CA SER A 406 -18.26 15.63 -2.68
C SER A 406 -19.13 16.77 -3.25
N GLU A 407 -18.51 17.84 -3.76
CA GLU A 407 -19.22 18.95 -4.39
C GLU A 407 -19.83 18.53 -5.73
N GLU A 408 -19.03 17.95 -6.62
CA GLU A 408 -19.44 17.71 -8.01
C GLU A 408 -20.31 16.45 -8.18
N MET A 409 -20.01 15.36 -7.44
CA MET A 409 -20.73 14.07 -7.54
C MET A 409 -21.58 13.74 -6.30
N GLY A 410 -21.47 14.54 -5.25
CA GLY A 410 -22.16 14.35 -3.99
C GLY A 410 -21.44 13.50 -2.96
N VAL A 411 -21.82 13.67 -1.71
CA VAL A 411 -21.22 12.98 -0.56
C VAL A 411 -21.38 11.46 -0.66
N ILE A 412 -22.45 10.94 -1.29
CA ILE A 412 -22.66 9.50 -1.48
C ILE A 412 -21.52 8.89 -2.30
N VAL A 413 -21.14 9.53 -3.42
CA VAL A 413 -20.05 9.04 -4.27
C VAL A 413 -18.71 9.18 -3.52
N ALA A 414 -18.44 10.33 -2.89
CA ALA A 414 -17.22 10.52 -2.12
C ALA A 414 -17.07 9.49 -0.98
N PHE A 415 -18.15 9.16 -0.28
CA PHE A 415 -18.16 8.11 0.73
C PHE A 415 -17.91 6.73 0.12
N THR A 416 -18.46 6.46 -1.07
CA THR A 416 -18.22 5.19 -1.79
C THR A 416 -16.73 5.01 -2.13
N LEU A 417 -16.00 6.09 -2.45
CA LEU A 417 -14.54 6.03 -2.66
C LEU A 417 -13.81 5.59 -1.38
N ALA A 418 -14.19 6.17 -0.24
CA ALA A 418 -13.60 5.79 1.04
C ALA A 418 -13.91 4.31 1.39
N VAL A 419 -15.13 3.85 1.13
CA VAL A 419 -15.54 2.46 1.31
C VAL A 419 -14.74 1.53 0.38
N ALA A 420 -14.48 1.93 -0.87
CA ALA A 420 -13.68 1.13 -1.80
C ALA A 420 -12.25 0.91 -1.29
N VAL A 421 -11.59 1.95 -0.76
CA VAL A 421 -10.27 1.81 -0.11
C VAL A 421 -10.35 0.92 1.14
N GLY A 422 -11.40 1.09 1.96
CA GLY A 422 -11.68 0.20 3.10
C GLY A 422 -11.86 -1.27 2.68
N ALA A 423 -12.57 -1.51 1.56
CA ALA A 423 -12.73 -2.85 1.00
C ALA A 423 -11.41 -3.47 0.56
N MET A 424 -10.48 -2.67 -0.02
CA MET A 424 -9.12 -3.15 -0.35
C MET A 424 -8.35 -3.59 0.90
N PHE A 425 -8.51 -2.88 2.03
CA PHE A 425 -7.91 -3.26 3.30
C PHE A 425 -8.50 -4.56 3.86
N ILE A 426 -9.83 -4.69 3.84
CA ILE A 426 -10.53 -5.92 4.26
C ILE A 426 -10.09 -7.11 3.40
N TYR A 427 -10.00 -6.90 2.08
CA TYR A 427 -9.49 -7.90 1.14
C TYR A 427 -8.06 -8.32 1.50
N ALA A 428 -7.14 -7.37 1.68
CA ALA A 428 -5.76 -7.65 2.06
C ALA A 428 -5.68 -8.47 3.36
N ARG A 429 -6.45 -8.10 4.39
CA ARG A 429 -6.54 -8.85 5.65
C ARG A 429 -7.01 -10.29 5.42
N ALA A 430 -8.02 -10.49 4.58
CA ALA A 430 -8.59 -11.81 4.32
C ALA A 430 -7.59 -12.75 3.61
N ILE A 431 -6.79 -12.23 2.69
CA ILE A 431 -5.82 -13.04 1.94
C ILE A 431 -4.54 -13.30 2.72
N THR A 432 -4.13 -12.40 3.62
CA THR A 432 -2.87 -12.57 4.38
C THR A 432 -2.89 -13.74 5.35
N THR A 433 -4.07 -14.16 5.81
CA THR A 433 -4.22 -15.37 6.64
C THR A 433 -3.89 -16.66 5.89
N ARG A 434 -3.84 -16.62 4.55
CA ARG A 434 -3.53 -17.76 3.66
C ARG A 434 -2.30 -17.52 2.80
N SER A 435 -1.48 -16.55 3.15
CA SER A 435 -0.33 -16.18 2.36
C SER A 435 0.78 -17.22 2.43
N ARG A 436 1.57 -17.32 1.35
CA ARG A 436 2.67 -18.28 1.19
C ARG A 436 3.81 -18.07 2.18
N SER A 437 4.10 -16.82 2.53
CA SER A 437 5.20 -16.47 3.43
C SER A 437 4.92 -15.18 4.18
N THR A 438 5.67 -14.98 5.25
CA THR A 438 5.64 -13.77 6.07
C THR A 438 5.91 -12.51 5.24
N PHE A 439 6.78 -12.57 4.23
CA PHE A 439 7.05 -11.46 3.31
C PHE A 439 5.77 -10.95 2.65
N TYR A 440 4.99 -11.86 2.04
CA TYR A 440 3.75 -11.47 1.36
C TYR A 440 2.70 -10.94 2.34
N SER A 441 2.58 -11.57 3.53
CA SER A 441 1.64 -11.10 4.56
C SER A 441 1.98 -9.69 5.03
N ILE A 442 3.25 -9.43 5.38
CA ILE A 442 3.68 -8.12 5.87
C ILE A 442 3.54 -7.07 4.76
N SER A 443 4.03 -7.35 3.56
CA SER A 443 3.98 -6.37 2.46
C SER A 443 2.54 -6.01 2.06
N ALA A 444 1.64 -6.99 2.01
CA ALA A 444 0.22 -6.75 1.71
C ALA A 444 -0.49 -5.94 2.81
N CYS A 445 -0.28 -6.27 4.07
CA CYS A 445 -0.87 -5.52 5.19
C CYS A 445 -0.31 -4.09 5.26
N CYS A 446 1.00 -3.91 5.03
CA CYS A 446 1.60 -2.58 5.02
C CYS A 446 1.09 -1.74 3.84
N ALA A 447 0.97 -2.31 2.64
CA ALA A 447 0.43 -1.61 1.47
C ALA A 447 -1.03 -1.20 1.68
N ALA A 448 -1.87 -2.10 2.18
CA ALA A 448 -3.27 -1.80 2.47
C ALA A 448 -3.42 -0.81 3.64
N GLY A 449 -2.62 -0.96 4.68
CA GLY A 449 -2.58 -0.01 5.81
C GLY A 449 -2.16 1.39 5.38
N LEU A 450 -1.19 1.49 4.45
CA LEU A 450 -0.77 2.76 3.88
C LEU A 450 -1.92 3.45 3.12
N PHE A 451 -2.72 2.71 2.33
CA PHE A 451 -3.91 3.27 1.67
C PHE A 451 -4.91 3.83 2.69
N VAL A 452 -5.17 3.14 3.79
CA VAL A 452 -6.08 3.63 4.84
C VAL A 452 -5.52 4.89 5.50
N VAL A 453 -4.23 4.94 5.78
CA VAL A 453 -3.57 6.13 6.36
C VAL A 453 -3.64 7.31 5.41
N GLN A 454 -3.31 7.12 4.11
CA GLN A 454 -3.41 8.19 3.11
C GLN A 454 -4.85 8.69 2.97
N LEU A 455 -5.82 7.77 2.89
CA LEU A 455 -7.24 8.11 2.88
C LEU A 455 -7.62 8.97 4.09
N SER A 456 -7.24 8.53 5.30
CA SER A 456 -7.58 9.22 6.54
C SER A 456 -6.96 10.62 6.59
N LEU A 457 -5.68 10.75 6.19
CA LEU A 457 -4.99 12.04 6.17
C LEU A 457 -5.59 12.99 5.14
N ASN A 458 -6.01 12.50 3.96
CA ASN A 458 -6.66 13.31 2.94
C ASN A 458 -8.06 13.77 3.37
N VAL A 459 -8.94 12.82 3.73
CA VAL A 459 -10.32 13.10 4.10
C VAL A 459 -10.40 13.97 5.35
N PHE A 460 -9.72 13.57 6.42
CA PHE A 460 -9.77 14.29 7.70
C PHE A 460 -9.00 15.62 7.63
N GLY A 461 -7.95 15.73 6.80
CA GLY A 461 -7.27 16.98 6.55
C GLY A 461 -8.13 17.98 5.76
N ALA A 462 -8.83 17.50 4.73
CA ALA A 462 -9.72 18.31 3.92
C ALA A 462 -10.97 18.79 4.70
N THR A 463 -11.45 17.97 5.66
CA THR A 463 -12.64 18.26 6.48
C THR A 463 -12.33 18.90 7.84
N ASP A 464 -11.12 19.37 8.07
CA ASP A 464 -10.67 20.02 9.31
C ASP A 464 -10.77 19.14 10.58
N VAL A 465 -10.88 17.83 10.42
CA VAL A 465 -10.78 16.87 11.55
C VAL A 465 -9.32 16.71 11.99
N LEU A 466 -8.38 16.73 11.02
CA LEU A 466 -6.94 16.75 11.22
C LEU A 466 -6.34 17.98 10.53
N PRO A 467 -5.12 18.42 10.90
CA PRO A 467 -4.40 19.43 10.14
C PRO A 467 -4.19 18.99 8.70
N LEU A 468 -4.30 19.93 7.74
CA LEU A 468 -4.09 19.63 6.32
C LEU A 468 -2.61 19.25 6.07
N THR A 469 -2.38 18.00 5.64
CA THR A 469 -1.03 17.45 5.45
C THR A 469 -0.53 17.45 4.01
N GLY A 470 -1.40 17.74 3.02
CA GLY A 470 -1.04 17.65 1.60
C GLY A 470 -0.80 16.23 1.09
N VAL A 471 -1.43 15.23 1.71
CA VAL A 471 -1.34 13.83 1.32
C VAL A 471 -2.44 13.50 0.31
N THR A 472 -2.09 12.81 -0.76
CA THR A 472 -3.00 12.43 -1.84
C THR A 472 -3.99 11.35 -1.43
N PHE A 473 -5.23 11.42 -1.93
CA PHE A 473 -6.21 10.34 -1.85
C PHE A 473 -5.80 9.21 -2.81
N PRO A 474 -5.67 7.95 -2.35
CA PRO A 474 -5.19 6.84 -3.19
C PRO A 474 -6.00 6.69 -4.48
N PHE A 475 -5.34 6.60 -5.62
CA PHE A 475 -5.85 6.45 -6.99
C PHE A 475 -6.67 7.63 -7.55
N VAL A 476 -7.28 8.46 -6.70
CA VAL A 476 -8.24 9.50 -7.12
C VAL A 476 -7.57 10.84 -7.33
N SER A 477 -6.65 11.23 -6.43
CA SER A 477 -5.93 12.50 -6.54
C SER A 477 -5.14 12.63 -7.83
N ALA A 478 -5.12 13.83 -8.39
CA ALA A 478 -4.22 14.18 -9.48
C ALA A 478 -2.76 14.08 -9.01
N GLY A 479 -1.96 13.28 -9.73
CA GLY A 479 -0.55 13.09 -9.43
C GLY A 479 0.00 11.85 -10.11
N GLY A 480 0.76 12.04 -11.21
CA GLY A 480 1.28 10.93 -12.00
C GLY A 480 2.14 9.95 -11.20
N SER A 481 3.04 10.45 -10.34
CA SER A 481 3.87 9.61 -9.48
C SER A 481 3.05 8.89 -8.38
N SER A 482 2.01 9.55 -7.84
CA SER A 482 1.14 8.99 -6.82
C SER A 482 0.33 7.80 -7.37
N ILE A 483 -0.29 7.94 -8.55
CA ILE A 483 -1.07 6.85 -9.14
C ILE A 483 -0.19 5.67 -9.54
N MET A 484 1.02 5.90 -10.06
CA MET A 484 1.99 4.83 -10.32
C MET A 484 2.38 4.10 -9.04
N SER A 485 2.58 4.84 -7.94
CA SER A 485 2.87 4.29 -6.62
C SER A 485 1.71 3.43 -6.11
N CYS A 486 0.48 3.91 -6.23
CA CYS A 486 -0.72 3.15 -5.82
C CYS A 486 -0.82 1.82 -6.56
N TRP A 487 -0.64 1.80 -7.88
CA TRP A 487 -0.64 0.55 -8.65
C TRP A 487 0.51 -0.38 -8.24
N GLY A 488 1.69 0.17 -7.95
CA GLY A 488 2.82 -0.60 -7.40
C GLY A 488 2.50 -1.24 -6.05
N LEU A 489 1.79 -0.55 -5.17
CA LEU A 489 1.36 -1.06 -3.86
C LEU A 489 0.29 -2.16 -3.98
N VAL A 490 -0.64 -2.05 -4.95
CA VAL A 490 -1.62 -3.11 -5.25
C VAL A 490 -0.91 -4.42 -5.61
N ALA A 491 0.26 -4.36 -6.24
CA ALA A 491 1.03 -5.55 -6.58
C ALA A 491 1.42 -6.40 -5.35
N PHE A 492 1.76 -5.76 -4.23
CA PHE A 492 2.05 -6.49 -2.98
C PHE A 492 0.82 -7.19 -2.42
N ILE A 493 -0.33 -6.51 -2.44
CA ILE A 493 -1.59 -7.11 -1.98
C ILE A 493 -1.94 -8.30 -2.89
N LYS A 494 -1.86 -8.12 -4.20
CA LYS A 494 -2.17 -9.17 -5.16
C LYS A 494 -1.23 -10.36 -5.09
N ALA A 495 0.05 -10.13 -4.82
CA ALA A 495 1.04 -11.19 -4.69
C ALA A 495 0.80 -12.07 -3.44
N ALA A 496 0.16 -11.54 -2.41
CA ALA A 496 -0.21 -12.30 -1.21
C ALA A 496 -1.39 -13.27 -1.45
N ASP A 497 -2.18 -13.06 -2.50
CA ASP A 497 -3.32 -13.92 -2.81
C ASP A 497 -2.86 -15.24 -3.47
N GLU A 498 -2.96 -16.35 -2.74
CA GLU A 498 -2.60 -17.68 -3.25
C GLU A 498 -3.43 -18.12 -4.47
N ARG A 499 -4.67 -17.66 -4.59
CA ARG A 499 -5.54 -17.92 -5.75
C ARG A 499 -4.92 -17.41 -7.06
N THR A 500 -4.08 -16.39 -6.94
CA THR A 500 -3.28 -15.81 -8.03
C THR A 500 -2.37 -16.85 -8.69
N TYR A 501 -1.93 -17.86 -7.96
CA TYR A 501 -0.96 -18.86 -8.39
C TYR A 501 -1.55 -20.24 -8.59
N SER A 502 -2.83 -20.47 -8.23
CA SER A 502 -3.49 -21.77 -8.30
C SER A 502 -3.65 -22.32 -9.72
N VAL A 503 -3.61 -21.46 -10.74
CA VAL A 503 -3.74 -21.84 -12.16
C VAL A 503 -2.43 -22.41 -12.74
N LYS A 504 -1.32 -22.39 -12.00
CA LYS A 504 -0.02 -22.94 -12.42
C LYS A 504 0.23 -24.38 -11.91
N ARG A 505 -0.78 -25.06 -11.35
CA ARG A 505 -0.70 -26.47 -10.95
C ARG A 505 -1.24 -27.40 -12.02
#